data_a25f3170c9bda5065b66c72fb19a0fc7
#
_entry.id   a25f3170c9bda5065b66c72fb19a0fc7
#
_cell.length_a   1.000
_cell.length_b   1.000
_cell.length_c   1.000
_cell.angle_alpha   90.00
_cell.angle_beta   90.00
_cell.angle_gamma   90.00
#
_symmetry.space_group_name_H-M   'P 1'
#
loop_
_entity.id
_entity.type
_entity.pdbx_description
1 polymer ?
#
loop_
_entity_poly.entity_id
_entity_poly.type
_entity_poly.pdbx_seq_one_letter_code
_entity_poly.pdbx_strand_id
1 'polypeptide(L)'
;MKKTLSSGIALVLCIMLSSCVKEFSFSPQTVISVEDPQQRAVAEWFAWHFACPGGFVPIVQVGASDADVLLRTDASIPGCSYRIRVTGKKTLVEASSSAGFLYAMMHIRRTLPEDINSLKHADSVRWVVPEMSLYGSPATQCSGLMLDVAQSHICMDCMLHLVELMPQMGIYDLTLTDDEGLSEYDVQKIRSAAGRYGISLISEQQVADQFSDDCKYNKKVNR
;
A
#
# COMPACT_ATOMS: atom_id res chain seq x y z
N MET A 1 -55.70 31.78 1.13
CA MET A 1 -54.93 30.92 2.00
C MET A 1 -54.66 29.57 1.32
N LYS A 2 -53.74 29.46 0.36
CA LYS A 2 -53.36 28.19 -0.32
C LYS A 2 -51.92 28.20 -0.88
N LYS A 3 -50.90 28.69 -0.16
CA LYS A 3 -49.52 28.71 -0.65
C LYS A 3 -48.43 28.23 0.34
N THR A 4 -48.76 27.74 1.52
CA THR A 4 -47.77 27.37 2.54
C THR A 4 -47.52 25.85 2.70
N LEU A 5 -48.30 24.99 2.01
CA LEU A 5 -48.17 23.53 2.17
C LEU A 5 -47.12 22.90 1.24
N SER A 6 -46.73 23.57 0.17
CA SER A 6 -45.79 23.05 -0.83
C SER A 6 -44.33 23.11 -0.37
N SER A 7 -43.95 24.07 0.47
CA SER A 7 -42.54 24.28 0.89
C SER A 7 -42.06 23.27 1.95
N GLY A 8 -42.98 22.77 2.79
CA GLY A 8 -42.64 21.79 3.83
C GLY A 8 -42.38 20.39 3.30
N ILE A 9 -43.07 19.98 2.22
CA ILE A 9 -42.92 18.66 1.61
C ILE A 9 -41.58 18.56 0.85
N ALA A 10 -41.14 19.64 0.21
CA ALA A 10 -39.86 19.68 -0.49
C ALA A 10 -38.65 19.58 0.47
N LEU A 11 -38.75 20.20 1.66
CA LEU A 11 -37.72 20.16 2.68
C LEU A 11 -37.58 18.75 3.31
N VAL A 12 -38.70 18.07 3.55
CA VAL A 12 -38.70 16.69 4.10
C VAL A 12 -38.20 15.69 3.08
N LEU A 13 -38.46 15.90 1.79
CA LEU A 13 -37.94 15.00 0.73
C LEU A 13 -36.42 15.13 0.54
N CYS A 14 -35.83 16.32 0.74
CA CYS A 14 -34.38 16.50 0.71
C CYS A 14 -33.65 15.80 1.86
N ILE A 15 -34.26 15.63 3.01
CA ILE A 15 -33.64 14.95 4.17
C ILE A 15 -33.63 13.43 3.98
N MET A 16 -34.56 12.87 3.19
CA MET A 16 -34.61 11.41 2.92
C MET A 16 -33.64 10.93 1.84
N LEU A 17 -32.96 11.84 1.14
CA LEU A 17 -31.96 11.52 0.12
C LEU A 17 -30.51 11.49 0.67
N SER A 18 -30.33 11.53 1.99
CA SER A 18 -29.06 11.12 2.60
C SER A 18 -28.88 9.64 2.33
N SER A 19 -28.38 9.31 1.14
CA SER A 19 -27.88 7.97 0.84
C SER A 19 -26.91 7.63 1.97
N CYS A 20 -27.29 6.66 2.80
CA CYS A 20 -26.40 6.10 3.81
C CYS A 20 -25.23 5.47 3.07
N VAL A 21 -24.18 6.25 2.83
CA VAL A 21 -22.96 5.74 2.22
C VAL A 21 -22.44 4.70 3.19
N LYS A 22 -22.48 3.43 2.76
CA LYS A 22 -21.92 2.37 3.56
C LYS A 22 -20.39 2.56 3.57
N GLU A 23 -19.81 2.52 4.74
CA GLU A 23 -18.40 2.72 4.96
C GLU A 23 -17.86 1.67 5.91
N PHE A 24 -16.63 1.24 5.71
CA PHE A 24 -15.89 0.40 6.64
C PHE A 24 -15.11 1.31 7.59
N SER A 25 -15.18 1.04 8.90
CA SER A 25 -14.50 1.86 9.92
C SER A 25 -13.40 1.06 10.60
N PHE A 26 -12.18 1.61 10.61
CA PHE A 26 -11.07 1.09 11.39
C PHE A 26 -11.17 1.54 12.85
N SER A 27 -10.81 0.63 13.75
CA SER A 27 -10.81 0.83 15.20
C SER A 27 -9.72 0.00 15.86
N PRO A 28 -9.46 0.17 17.18
CA PRO A 28 -8.53 -0.68 17.93
C PRO A 28 -8.87 -2.17 17.87
N GLN A 29 -10.15 -2.51 17.66
CA GLN A 29 -10.64 -3.89 17.59
C GLN A 29 -10.58 -4.50 16.20
N THR A 30 -10.30 -3.68 15.17
CA THR A 30 -10.21 -4.16 13.79
C THR A 30 -9.14 -5.23 13.64
N VAL A 31 -9.52 -6.38 13.11
CA VAL A 31 -8.63 -7.50 12.84
C VAL A 31 -8.29 -7.54 11.35
N ILE A 32 -7.00 -7.42 11.04
CA ILE A 32 -6.43 -7.61 9.70
C ILE A 32 -5.84 -9.01 9.65
N SER A 33 -6.39 -9.89 8.84
CA SER A 33 -5.88 -11.25 8.66
C SER A 33 -5.17 -11.41 7.34
N VAL A 34 -4.08 -12.15 7.36
CA VAL A 34 -3.36 -12.60 6.15
C VAL A 34 -3.48 -14.11 6.03
N GLU A 35 -3.75 -14.63 4.83
CA GLU A 35 -3.73 -16.07 4.59
C GLU A 35 -2.30 -16.61 4.57
N ASP A 36 -1.39 -15.92 3.89
CA ASP A 36 0.03 -16.27 3.80
C ASP A 36 0.84 -15.47 4.84
N PRO A 37 1.59 -16.14 5.74
CA PRO A 37 2.45 -15.47 6.72
C PRO A 37 3.46 -14.47 6.09
N GLN A 38 3.86 -14.67 4.84
CA GLN A 38 4.78 -13.76 4.14
C GLN A 38 4.16 -12.37 3.95
N GLN A 39 2.83 -12.25 3.93
CA GLN A 39 2.12 -10.98 3.78
C GLN A 39 1.95 -10.21 5.11
N ARG A 40 2.37 -10.81 6.24
CA ARG A 40 2.23 -10.21 7.57
C ARG A 40 2.92 -8.86 7.66
N ALA A 41 4.11 -8.72 7.08
CA ALA A 41 4.85 -7.46 7.10
C ALA A 41 4.09 -6.30 6.45
N VAL A 42 3.38 -6.57 5.34
CA VAL A 42 2.55 -5.58 4.65
C VAL A 42 1.36 -5.16 5.51
N ALA A 43 0.71 -6.11 6.16
CA ALA A 43 -0.42 -5.83 7.05
C ALA A 43 0.01 -5.02 8.29
N GLU A 44 1.15 -5.39 8.89
CA GLU A 44 1.72 -4.66 10.03
C GLU A 44 2.15 -3.24 9.63
N TRP A 45 2.79 -3.08 8.48
CA TRP A 45 3.13 -1.77 7.94
C TRP A 45 1.88 -0.87 7.81
N PHE A 46 0.81 -1.39 7.24
CA PHE A 46 -0.44 -0.64 7.13
C PHE A 46 -1.04 -0.30 8.49
N ALA A 47 -1.10 -1.28 9.41
CA ALA A 47 -1.65 -1.10 10.75
C ALA A 47 -0.90 0.00 11.55
N TRP A 48 0.41 0.11 11.38
CA TRP A 48 1.23 1.11 12.05
C TRP A 48 0.90 2.56 11.69
N HIS A 49 0.29 2.81 10.53
CA HIS A 49 -0.12 4.17 10.15
C HIS A 49 -1.18 4.78 11.09
N PHE A 50 -1.92 3.95 11.81
CA PHE A 50 -2.89 4.43 12.79
C PHE A 50 -2.27 4.77 14.16
N ALA A 51 -1.02 4.37 14.40
CA ALA A 51 -0.39 4.51 15.73
C ALA A 51 -0.34 5.96 16.22
N CYS A 52 0.20 6.87 15.41
CA CYS A 52 0.30 8.28 15.79
C CYS A 52 -1.05 9.01 15.67
N PRO A 53 -1.69 9.05 14.49
CA PRO A 53 -2.88 9.87 14.32
C PRO A 53 -4.11 9.27 15.02
N GLY A 54 -4.25 7.94 15.04
CA GLY A 54 -5.39 7.25 15.62
C GLY A 54 -5.23 6.91 17.10
N GLY A 55 -3.98 6.90 17.60
CA GLY A 55 -3.68 6.42 18.96
C GLY A 55 -3.91 4.93 19.17
N PHE A 56 -4.01 4.13 18.09
CA PHE A 56 -4.19 2.69 18.14
C PHE A 56 -3.50 2.00 16.96
N VAL A 57 -3.32 0.70 17.07
CA VAL A 57 -2.82 -0.15 15.97
C VAL A 57 -3.83 -1.30 15.79
N PRO A 58 -4.42 -1.47 14.60
CA PRO A 58 -5.25 -2.64 14.29
C PRO A 58 -4.52 -3.97 14.55
N ILE A 59 -5.26 -4.99 14.92
CA ILE A 59 -4.71 -6.31 15.28
C ILE A 59 -4.36 -7.06 14.00
N VAL A 60 -3.10 -7.50 13.85
CA VAL A 60 -2.68 -8.31 12.71
C VAL A 60 -2.55 -9.77 13.11
N GLN A 61 -3.21 -10.67 12.37
CA GLN A 61 -3.23 -12.11 12.61
C GLN A 61 -2.98 -12.90 11.32
N VAL A 62 -2.59 -14.16 11.46
CA VAL A 62 -2.45 -15.11 10.35
C VAL A 62 -3.55 -16.14 10.43
N GLY A 63 -4.28 -16.37 9.34
CA GLY A 63 -5.28 -17.42 9.22
C GLY A 63 -6.56 -17.20 10.05
N ALA A 64 -6.86 -15.97 10.48
CA ALA A 64 -8.09 -15.68 11.21
C ALA A 64 -9.31 -15.75 10.27
N SER A 65 -10.27 -16.61 10.59
CA SER A 65 -11.47 -16.84 9.77
C SER A 65 -12.51 -15.73 9.86
N ASP A 66 -12.52 -14.98 10.96
CA ASP A 66 -13.48 -13.90 11.20
C ASP A 66 -12.77 -12.53 11.28
N ALA A 67 -11.99 -12.22 10.26
CA ALA A 67 -11.31 -10.95 10.16
C ALA A 67 -12.22 -9.87 9.55
N ASP A 68 -11.99 -8.61 9.94
CA ASP A 68 -12.63 -7.45 9.36
C ASP A 68 -11.98 -7.07 8.01
N VAL A 69 -10.66 -7.23 7.93
CA VAL A 69 -9.86 -7.05 6.71
C VAL A 69 -9.14 -8.34 6.41
N LEU A 70 -9.36 -8.92 5.24
CA LEU A 70 -8.72 -10.15 4.80
C LEU A 70 -7.81 -9.89 3.60
N LEU A 71 -6.53 -10.24 3.73
CA LEU A 71 -5.57 -10.30 2.63
C LEU A 71 -5.50 -11.75 2.14
N ARG A 72 -6.06 -12.02 0.96
CA ARG A 72 -6.16 -13.34 0.35
C ARG A 72 -5.31 -13.45 -0.91
N THR A 73 -4.51 -14.50 -0.99
CA THR A 73 -3.70 -14.75 -2.19
C THR A 73 -4.57 -15.29 -3.32
N ASP A 74 -4.53 -14.63 -4.48
CA ASP A 74 -5.18 -15.07 -5.71
C ASP A 74 -4.16 -15.09 -6.85
N ALA A 75 -3.67 -16.30 -7.19
CA ALA A 75 -2.68 -16.51 -8.23
C ALA A 75 -3.16 -16.13 -9.64
N SER A 76 -4.45 -15.92 -9.84
CA SER A 76 -5.01 -15.47 -11.13
C SER A 76 -4.79 -13.97 -11.38
N ILE A 77 -4.45 -13.20 -10.37
CA ILE A 77 -4.17 -11.77 -10.48
C ILE A 77 -2.71 -11.58 -10.90
N PRO A 78 -2.42 -10.96 -12.06
CA PRO A 78 -1.06 -10.90 -12.59
C PRO A 78 -0.20 -9.84 -11.90
N GLY A 79 1.06 -10.17 -11.66
CA GLY A 79 2.13 -9.23 -11.24
C GLY A 79 1.80 -8.49 -9.96
N CYS A 80 1.87 -7.15 -10.03
CA CYS A 80 1.58 -6.25 -8.91
C CYS A 80 0.13 -5.75 -8.88
N SER A 81 -0.75 -6.35 -9.71
CA SER A 81 -2.18 -6.00 -9.72
C SER A 81 -2.87 -6.50 -8.46
N TYR A 82 -4.00 -5.90 -8.17
CA TYR A 82 -4.77 -6.22 -6.96
C TYR A 82 -6.27 -5.97 -7.16
N ARG A 83 -7.06 -6.60 -6.33
CA ARG A 83 -8.50 -6.35 -6.22
C ARG A 83 -8.83 -5.95 -4.79
N ILE A 84 -9.65 -4.91 -4.65
CA ILE A 84 -10.17 -4.47 -3.35
C ILE A 84 -11.69 -4.52 -3.41
N ARG A 85 -12.29 -5.06 -2.37
CA ARG A 85 -13.74 -5.00 -2.14
C ARG A 85 -13.98 -4.55 -0.70
N VAL A 86 -14.50 -3.35 -0.53
CA VAL A 86 -14.92 -2.79 0.76
C VAL A 86 -16.43 -2.84 0.86
N THR A 87 -16.92 -3.36 1.94
CA THR A 87 -18.35 -3.32 2.33
C THR A 87 -18.46 -2.60 3.67
N GLY A 88 -19.68 -2.24 4.09
CA GLY A 88 -19.86 -1.63 5.42
C GLY A 88 -19.44 -2.51 6.61
N LYS A 89 -19.06 -3.77 6.37
CA LYS A 89 -18.69 -4.72 7.43
C LYS A 89 -17.30 -5.32 7.27
N LYS A 90 -16.86 -5.58 6.05
CA LYS A 90 -15.61 -6.30 5.76
C LYS A 90 -14.90 -5.70 4.56
N THR A 91 -13.58 -5.83 4.59
CA THR A 91 -12.70 -5.48 3.47
C THR A 91 -11.96 -6.72 3.01
N LEU A 92 -12.05 -7.04 1.72
CA LEU A 92 -11.29 -8.10 1.08
C LEU A 92 -10.26 -7.49 0.14
N VAL A 93 -9.03 -7.90 0.30
CA VAL A 93 -7.90 -7.52 -0.57
C VAL A 93 -7.34 -8.80 -1.19
N GLU A 94 -7.23 -8.84 -2.50
CA GLU A 94 -6.72 -9.99 -3.25
C GLU A 94 -5.57 -9.54 -4.14
N ALA A 95 -4.48 -10.29 -4.13
CA ALA A 95 -3.31 -10.12 -4.98
C ALA A 95 -2.52 -11.43 -5.05
N SER A 96 -1.61 -11.55 -6.01
CA SER A 96 -0.72 -12.71 -6.14
C SER A 96 0.67 -12.49 -5.53
N SER A 97 1.02 -11.25 -5.20
CA SER A 97 2.36 -10.87 -4.73
C SER A 97 2.31 -9.88 -3.56
N SER A 98 3.39 -9.83 -2.78
CA SER A 98 3.55 -8.84 -1.70
C SER A 98 3.43 -7.40 -2.21
N ALA A 99 3.99 -7.11 -3.39
CA ALA A 99 3.87 -5.81 -4.02
C ALA A 99 2.41 -5.48 -4.35
N GLY A 100 1.62 -6.44 -4.88
CA GLY A 100 0.20 -6.25 -5.14
C GLY A 100 -0.59 -5.93 -3.87
N PHE A 101 -0.34 -6.64 -2.77
CA PHE A 101 -0.96 -6.34 -1.47
C PHE A 101 -0.56 -4.94 -0.98
N LEU A 102 0.70 -4.58 -1.12
CA LEU A 102 1.19 -3.27 -0.70
C LEU A 102 0.52 -2.13 -1.48
N TYR A 103 0.41 -2.27 -2.82
CA TYR A 103 -0.33 -1.30 -3.65
C TYR A 103 -1.81 -1.19 -3.25
N ALA A 104 -2.43 -2.33 -2.93
CA ALA A 104 -3.81 -2.34 -2.46
C ALA A 104 -3.96 -1.60 -1.12
N MET A 105 -3.09 -1.88 -0.15
CA MET A 105 -3.12 -1.23 1.16
C MET A 105 -2.80 0.26 1.07
N MET A 106 -1.91 0.67 0.17
CA MET A 106 -1.67 2.08 -0.15
C MET A 106 -2.91 2.75 -0.77
N HIS A 107 -3.63 2.03 -1.64
CA HIS A 107 -4.88 2.54 -2.19
C HIS A 107 -5.89 2.80 -1.09
N ILE A 108 -6.10 1.83 -0.19
CA ILE A 108 -6.99 1.99 0.97
C ILE A 108 -6.53 3.18 1.83
N ARG A 109 -5.22 3.30 2.12
CA ARG A 109 -4.68 4.42 2.91
C ARG A 109 -4.98 5.78 2.28
N ARG A 110 -4.94 5.91 0.95
CA ARG A 110 -5.26 7.16 0.23
C ARG A 110 -6.75 7.54 0.30
N THR A 111 -7.63 6.58 0.61
CA THR A 111 -9.07 6.84 0.79
C THR A 111 -9.44 7.16 2.23
N LEU A 112 -8.53 6.94 3.18
CA LEU A 112 -8.68 7.37 4.57
C LEU A 112 -8.59 8.89 4.70
N PRO A 113 -9.11 9.48 5.78
CA PRO A 113 -8.90 10.90 6.08
C PRO A 113 -7.43 11.29 6.02
N GLU A 114 -7.15 12.50 5.56
CA GLU A 114 -5.79 13.01 5.32
C GLU A 114 -4.92 13.00 6.59
N ASP A 115 -5.57 13.07 7.75
CA ASP A 115 -4.97 12.95 9.08
C ASP A 115 -4.17 11.67 9.29
N ILE A 116 -4.41 10.61 8.47
CA ILE A 116 -3.61 9.36 8.52
C ILE A 116 -2.11 9.60 8.29
N ASN A 117 -1.75 10.73 7.71
CA ASN A 117 -0.37 11.13 7.47
C ASN A 117 0.21 11.99 8.60
N SER A 118 -0.58 12.30 9.63
CA SER A 118 -0.15 13.16 10.75
C SER A 118 0.75 12.39 11.71
N LEU A 119 1.80 13.07 12.19
CA LEU A 119 2.63 12.59 13.28
C LEU A 119 2.07 12.97 14.66
N LYS A 120 0.88 13.58 14.70
CA LYS A 120 0.19 13.97 15.92
C LYS A 120 -1.15 13.26 16.00
N HIS A 121 -1.60 12.99 17.23
CA HIS A 121 -2.93 12.46 17.45
C HIS A 121 -4.01 13.41 16.89
N ALA A 122 -4.95 12.83 16.16
CA ALA A 122 -6.06 13.53 15.54
C ALA A 122 -7.36 13.20 16.31
N ASP A 123 -7.78 14.11 17.16
CA ASP A 123 -8.99 13.94 17.95
C ASP A 123 -10.23 13.91 17.06
N SER A 124 -11.16 12.99 17.37
CA SER A 124 -12.48 12.90 16.74
C SER A 124 -12.49 12.53 15.24
N VAL A 125 -11.39 12.06 14.68
CA VAL A 125 -11.35 11.57 13.30
C VAL A 125 -11.97 10.18 13.20
N ARG A 126 -12.89 10.00 12.25
CA ARG A 126 -13.43 8.69 11.89
C ARG A 126 -12.57 8.07 10.80
N TRP A 127 -11.93 6.96 11.10
CA TRP A 127 -11.05 6.23 10.17
C TRP A 127 -11.88 5.34 9.25
N VAL A 128 -12.50 5.95 8.26
CA VAL A 128 -13.48 5.29 7.39
C VAL A 128 -13.01 5.20 5.95
N VAL A 129 -13.36 4.10 5.31
CA VAL A 129 -13.17 3.85 3.88
C VAL A 129 -14.56 3.63 3.26
N PRO A 130 -14.93 4.35 2.21
CA PRO A 130 -16.21 4.19 1.54
C PRO A 130 -16.34 2.79 0.92
N GLU A 131 -17.58 2.29 0.81
CA GLU A 131 -17.87 1.06 0.06
C GLU A 131 -17.36 1.19 -1.37
N MET A 132 -16.52 0.26 -1.78
CA MET A 132 -15.93 0.24 -3.12
C MET A 132 -15.63 -1.17 -3.60
N SER A 133 -15.58 -1.34 -4.90
CA SER A 133 -15.08 -2.53 -5.56
C SER A 133 -14.24 -2.10 -6.75
N LEU A 134 -12.96 -2.42 -6.74
CA LEU A 134 -12.05 -2.02 -7.81
C LEU A 134 -11.02 -3.12 -8.10
N TYR A 135 -10.54 -3.11 -9.32
CA TYR A 135 -9.33 -3.79 -9.76
C TYR A 135 -8.28 -2.72 -10.07
N GLY A 136 -7.13 -2.80 -9.43
CA GLY A 136 -6.02 -1.87 -9.62
C GLY A 136 -4.82 -2.58 -10.24
N SER A 137 -4.13 -1.84 -11.09
CA SER A 137 -2.82 -2.23 -11.60
C SER A 137 -1.95 -0.98 -11.58
N PRO A 138 -0.71 -1.06 -11.10
CA PRO A 138 0.20 0.09 -11.20
C PRO A 138 0.39 0.48 -12.67
N ALA A 139 0.40 1.79 -12.94
CA ALA A 139 0.49 2.32 -14.30
C ALA A 139 1.85 2.00 -14.98
N THR A 140 2.87 1.78 -14.17
CA THR A 140 4.19 1.31 -14.58
C THR A 140 4.54 0.07 -13.78
N GLN A 141 4.96 -1.00 -14.45
CA GLN A 141 5.27 -2.27 -13.81
C GLN A 141 6.48 -2.22 -12.87
N CYS A 142 7.34 -1.22 -13.00
CA CYS A 142 8.53 -1.04 -12.17
C CYS A 142 8.83 0.44 -12.03
N SER A 143 8.60 1.01 -10.86
CA SER A 143 9.22 2.27 -10.46
C SER A 143 10.45 1.89 -9.61
N GLY A 144 11.62 2.02 -10.19
CA GLY A 144 12.88 1.77 -9.52
C GLY A 144 13.54 3.06 -9.06
N LEU A 145 14.26 2.98 -7.96
CA LEU A 145 15.19 4.00 -7.49
C LEU A 145 16.62 3.48 -7.68
N MET A 146 17.42 4.21 -8.42
CA MET A 146 18.85 3.99 -8.49
C MET A 146 19.55 4.98 -7.57
N LEU A 147 20.36 4.48 -6.67
CA LEU A 147 21.09 5.27 -5.69
C LEU A 147 22.58 5.00 -5.79
N ASP A 148 23.31 6.03 -6.16
CA ASP A 148 24.75 6.05 -6.12
C ASP A 148 25.21 6.26 -4.67
N VAL A 149 25.78 5.22 -4.06
CA VAL A 149 26.13 5.22 -2.65
C VAL A 149 27.34 6.12 -2.38
N ALA A 150 28.31 6.13 -3.29
CA ALA A 150 29.52 6.91 -3.14
C ALA A 150 29.26 8.42 -3.21
N GLN A 151 28.39 8.85 -4.13
CA GLN A 151 28.06 10.26 -4.32
C GLN A 151 27.01 10.78 -3.35
N SER A 152 26.06 9.94 -2.93
CA SER A 152 24.94 10.36 -2.09
C SER A 152 25.34 10.70 -0.66
N HIS A 153 26.48 10.17 -0.17
CA HIS A 153 26.92 10.31 1.23
C HIS A 153 25.82 10.01 2.26
N ILE A 154 24.88 9.13 1.89
CA ILE A 154 23.73 8.81 2.73
C ILE A 154 24.19 7.90 3.88
N CYS A 155 23.80 8.24 5.12
CA CYS A 155 24.08 7.39 6.27
C CYS A 155 23.18 6.14 6.27
N MET A 156 23.59 5.07 6.95
CA MET A 156 22.84 3.81 7.01
C MET A 156 21.40 4.01 7.53
N ASP A 157 21.22 4.81 8.59
CA ASP A 157 19.90 5.06 9.15
C ASP A 157 19.00 5.82 8.15
N CYS A 158 19.57 6.76 7.40
CA CYS A 158 18.86 7.46 6.34
C CYS A 158 18.52 6.52 5.17
N MET A 159 19.40 5.58 4.83
CA MET A 159 19.17 4.54 3.81
C MET A 159 18.00 3.64 4.21
N LEU A 160 17.98 3.16 5.44
CA LEU A 160 16.91 2.31 5.96
C LEU A 160 15.56 3.07 5.99
N HIS A 161 15.59 4.35 6.37
CA HIS A 161 14.39 5.18 6.35
C HIS A 161 13.90 5.44 4.91
N LEU A 162 14.81 5.63 3.95
CA LEU A 162 14.46 5.73 2.54
C LEU A 162 13.76 4.46 2.05
N VAL A 163 14.30 3.28 2.37
CA VAL A 163 13.69 1.98 2.05
C VAL A 163 12.27 1.88 2.64
N GLU A 164 12.05 2.36 3.86
CA GLU A 164 10.73 2.41 4.49
C GLU A 164 9.75 3.34 3.76
N LEU A 165 10.23 4.45 3.21
CA LEU A 165 9.41 5.41 2.47
C LEU A 165 9.11 5.01 1.03
N MET A 166 9.97 4.20 0.40
CA MET A 166 9.85 3.80 -1.01
C MET A 166 8.47 3.27 -1.38
N PRO A 167 7.84 2.38 -0.59
CA PRO A 167 6.50 1.89 -0.90
C PRO A 167 5.44 2.99 -0.93
N GLN A 168 5.59 4.01 -0.08
CA GLN A 168 4.67 5.15 -0.03
C GLN A 168 4.75 5.99 -1.32
N MET A 169 5.90 5.97 -1.97
CA MET A 169 6.15 6.62 -3.26
C MET A 169 5.83 5.71 -4.46
N GLY A 170 5.46 4.45 -4.22
CA GLY A 170 5.21 3.47 -5.28
C GLY A 170 6.49 2.93 -5.91
N ILE A 171 7.60 2.94 -5.17
CA ILE A 171 8.91 2.46 -5.64
C ILE A 171 9.17 1.08 -5.01
N TYR A 172 9.43 0.08 -5.84
CA TYR A 172 9.59 -1.32 -5.40
C TYR A 172 10.89 -1.97 -5.86
N ASP A 173 11.68 -1.27 -6.66
CA ASP A 173 13.02 -1.71 -7.06
C ASP A 173 14.05 -0.70 -6.55
N LEU A 174 15.07 -1.18 -5.83
CA LEU A 174 16.20 -0.40 -5.37
C LEU A 174 17.47 -0.94 -6.02
N THR A 175 18.13 -0.10 -6.77
CA THR A 175 19.46 -0.40 -7.32
C THR A 175 20.48 0.45 -6.58
N LEU A 176 21.48 -0.21 -6.00
CA LEU A 176 22.65 0.46 -5.43
C LEU A 176 23.77 0.41 -6.46
N THR A 177 24.37 1.55 -6.75
CA THR A 177 25.56 1.68 -7.59
C THR A 177 26.71 2.24 -6.76
N ASP A 178 27.94 1.96 -7.16
CA ASP A 178 29.15 2.35 -6.44
C ASP A 178 29.08 1.97 -4.93
N ASP A 179 28.65 0.73 -4.68
CA ASP A 179 28.41 0.20 -3.33
C ASP A 179 29.69 -0.36 -2.65
N GLU A 180 30.86 -0.19 -3.26
CA GLU A 180 32.15 -0.64 -2.72
C GLU A 180 32.44 -0.10 -1.31
N GLY A 181 31.81 1.01 -0.93
CA GLY A 181 31.87 1.59 0.40
C GLY A 181 30.98 0.92 1.45
N LEU A 182 30.06 0.03 1.05
CA LEU A 182 29.20 -0.71 1.95
C LEU A 182 29.83 -2.05 2.35
N SER A 183 29.78 -2.37 3.63
CA SER A 183 30.13 -3.70 4.08
C SER A 183 29.07 -4.73 3.68
N GLU A 184 29.44 -6.01 3.57
CA GLU A 184 28.49 -7.11 3.37
C GLU A 184 27.34 -7.08 4.41
N TYR A 185 27.66 -6.70 5.66
CA TYR A 185 26.71 -6.53 6.74
C TYR A 185 25.69 -5.41 6.42
N ASP A 186 26.15 -4.29 5.87
CA ASP A 186 25.28 -3.16 5.50
C ASP A 186 24.34 -3.54 4.35
N VAL A 187 24.85 -4.19 3.32
CA VAL A 187 24.04 -4.69 2.20
C VAL A 187 23.00 -5.68 2.68
N GLN A 188 23.35 -6.60 3.60
CA GLN A 188 22.41 -7.55 4.17
C GLN A 188 21.33 -6.86 5.02
N LYS A 189 21.68 -5.79 5.71
CA LYS A 189 20.76 -4.98 6.51
C LYS A 189 19.75 -4.27 5.59
N ILE A 190 20.22 -3.67 4.49
CA ILE A 190 19.36 -3.03 3.48
C ILE A 190 18.45 -4.08 2.83
N ARG A 191 18.99 -5.26 2.44
CA ARG A 191 18.22 -6.35 1.85
C ARG A 191 17.11 -6.84 2.78
N SER A 192 17.41 -6.98 4.06
CA SER A 192 16.43 -7.40 5.07
C SER A 192 15.32 -6.36 5.26
N ALA A 193 15.67 -5.07 5.24
CA ALA A 193 14.70 -3.99 5.32
C ALA A 193 13.83 -3.95 4.05
N ALA A 194 14.43 -4.00 2.87
CA ALA A 194 13.74 -4.01 1.59
C ALA A 194 12.75 -5.18 1.48
N GLY A 195 13.17 -6.38 1.89
CA GLY A 195 12.34 -7.59 1.87
C GLY A 195 11.08 -7.48 2.72
N ARG A 196 11.09 -6.71 3.84
CA ARG A 196 9.90 -6.48 4.66
C ARG A 196 8.80 -5.76 3.91
N TYR A 197 9.17 -4.94 2.95
CA TYR A 197 8.24 -4.10 2.18
C TYR A 197 8.05 -4.60 0.73
N GLY A 198 8.54 -5.79 0.40
CA GLY A 198 8.44 -6.33 -0.95
C GLY A 198 9.25 -5.55 -1.98
N ILE A 199 10.29 -4.83 -1.55
CA ILE A 199 11.21 -4.10 -2.41
C ILE A 199 12.29 -5.08 -2.89
N SER A 200 12.51 -5.13 -4.20
CA SER A 200 13.62 -5.88 -4.81
C SER A 200 14.91 -5.09 -4.73
N LEU A 201 15.95 -5.67 -4.15
CA LEU A 201 17.29 -5.11 -4.24
C LEU A 201 17.95 -5.68 -5.50
N ILE A 202 18.17 -4.84 -6.50
CA ILE A 202 18.73 -5.19 -7.81
C ILE A 202 20.21 -4.80 -7.83
N SER A 203 21.08 -5.70 -8.24
CA SER A 203 22.49 -5.37 -8.43
C SER A 203 22.71 -4.63 -9.75
N GLU A 204 23.75 -3.81 -9.81
CA GLU A 204 24.14 -3.10 -11.04
C GLU A 204 24.36 -4.07 -12.22
N GLN A 205 24.93 -5.25 -11.97
CA GLN A 205 25.10 -6.29 -12.97
C GLN A 205 23.76 -6.79 -13.54
N GLN A 206 22.75 -6.98 -12.70
CA GLN A 206 21.42 -7.40 -13.14
C GLN A 206 20.74 -6.34 -14.01
N VAL A 207 20.94 -5.05 -13.71
CA VAL A 207 20.45 -3.95 -14.54
C VAL A 207 21.14 -3.97 -15.91
N ALA A 208 22.45 -4.12 -15.96
CA ALA A 208 23.23 -4.19 -17.21
C ALA A 208 22.78 -5.36 -18.09
N ASP A 209 22.49 -6.52 -17.49
CA ASP A 209 22.04 -7.72 -18.19
C ASP A 209 20.62 -7.51 -18.78
N GLN A 210 19.71 -6.89 -18.07
CA GLN A 210 18.36 -6.55 -18.56
C GLN A 210 18.44 -5.61 -19.77
N PHE A 211 19.22 -4.53 -19.69
CA PHE A 211 19.40 -3.61 -20.81
C PHE A 211 20.06 -4.27 -22.02
N SER A 212 20.97 -5.22 -21.83
CA SER A 212 21.60 -5.94 -22.93
C SER A 212 20.62 -6.84 -23.68
N ASP A 213 19.69 -7.45 -22.99
CA ASP A 213 18.69 -8.32 -23.59
C ASP A 213 17.59 -7.52 -24.32
N ASP A 214 17.15 -6.39 -23.79
CA ASP A 214 16.24 -5.47 -24.47
C ASP A 214 16.85 -4.90 -25.76
N CYS A 215 18.14 -4.58 -25.75
CA CYS A 215 18.86 -4.16 -26.96
C CYS A 215 18.97 -5.25 -28.02
N LYS A 216 19.09 -6.53 -27.62
CA LYS A 216 19.08 -7.68 -28.54
C LYS A 216 17.70 -7.94 -29.12
N TYR A 217 16.65 -7.73 -28.34
CA TYR A 217 15.25 -7.89 -28.80
C TYR A 217 14.89 -6.86 -29.85
N ASN A 218 15.22 -5.59 -29.63
CA ASN A 218 14.95 -4.50 -30.59
C ASN A 218 15.73 -4.64 -31.91
N LYS A 219 16.89 -5.32 -31.92
CA LYS A 219 17.61 -5.65 -33.18
C LYS A 219 16.95 -6.77 -33.99
N LYS A 220 16.12 -7.63 -33.38
CA LYS A 220 15.39 -8.69 -34.08
C LYS A 220 14.07 -8.25 -34.68
N VAL A 221 13.47 -7.19 -34.15
CA VAL A 221 12.17 -6.63 -34.62
C VAL A 221 12.35 -5.70 -35.83
N ASN A 222 13.56 -5.17 -36.03
CA ASN A 222 13.88 -4.24 -37.12
C ASN A 222 14.64 -4.91 -38.31
N ARG A 223 14.50 -6.20 -38.49
CA ARG A 223 14.90 -6.98 -39.69
C ARG A 223 13.70 -7.72 -40.23
#